data_b363704962cc802db6dc96baac40dffd
#
_entry.id   b363704962cc802db6dc96baac40dffd
#
_cell.length_a   1.000
_cell.length_b   1.000
_cell.length_c   1.000
_cell.angle_alpha   90.00
_cell.angle_beta   90.00
_cell.angle_gamma   90.00
#
_symmetry.space_group_name_H-M   'P 1'
#
loop_
_entity.id
_entity.type
_entity.pdbx_description
1 polymer ?
#
loop_
_entity_poly.entity_id
_entity_poly.type
_entity_poly.pdbx_seq_one_letter_code
_entity_poly.pdbx_strand_id
1 'polypeptide(L)'
;ICSLYQPLQTAPFDLQSDVCNLCGTADVVIVDWDLHGDTGNKATELVRNLIEQSVKQIPHQLRLILIYTLDPNLRSVADVLYEELGKRIGKDALHVDAATKGLVLTTENARVIVLGKKENTSLPEYSDFWVPEKKLAERTILEFSRLASGLLQAIVLQGIAHLRENNRRILTRFNENLDKAFLAHRALTLPEEAFGQIIPLVTDELRAVLEDTLGQSLLSDSPSIELIVADWCTCHWKKP
;
A
#
# COMPACT_ATOMS: atom_id res chain seq x y z
N ILE A 1 0.14 -10.71 -4.28
CA ILE A 1 1.33 -11.28 -4.97
C ILE A 1 2.55 -10.67 -4.30
N CYS A 2 3.48 -11.51 -3.83
CA CYS A 2 4.76 -11.07 -3.27
C CYS A 2 5.85 -11.43 -4.28
N SER A 3 6.69 -10.47 -4.64
CA SER A 3 7.84 -10.66 -5.52
C SER A 3 9.11 -10.31 -4.76
N LEU A 4 10.12 -11.15 -4.85
CA LEU A 4 11.44 -10.90 -4.31
C LEU A 4 12.37 -10.60 -5.49
N TYR A 5 13.02 -9.44 -5.46
CA TYR A 5 14.05 -9.09 -6.41
C TYR A 5 15.42 -9.05 -5.72
N GLN A 6 16.33 -9.88 -6.17
CA GLN A 6 17.71 -9.87 -5.74
C GLN A 6 18.59 -9.63 -6.96
N PRO A 7 19.19 -8.44 -7.09
CA PRO A 7 20.03 -8.14 -8.23
C PRO A 7 21.27 -9.04 -8.26
N LEU A 8 21.61 -9.56 -9.45
CA LEU A 8 22.83 -10.34 -9.64
C LEU A 8 24.05 -9.41 -9.52
N GLN A 9 25.05 -9.83 -8.77
CA GLN A 9 26.28 -9.03 -8.56
C GLN A 9 27.06 -8.74 -9.85
N THR A 10 26.86 -9.54 -10.89
CA THR A 10 27.56 -9.47 -12.17
C THR A 10 26.81 -8.70 -13.27
N ALA A 11 25.55 -8.39 -13.08
CA ALA A 11 24.77 -7.64 -14.07
C ALA A 11 24.74 -6.14 -13.73
N PRO A 12 24.76 -5.25 -14.71
CA PRO A 12 24.48 -3.84 -14.45
C PRO A 12 23.08 -3.73 -13.84
N PHE A 13 23.02 -3.14 -12.65
CA PHE A 13 21.77 -2.91 -11.96
C PHE A 13 21.02 -1.78 -12.69
N ASP A 14 20.03 -2.15 -13.48
CA ASP A 14 19.16 -1.18 -14.17
C ASP A 14 17.97 -0.85 -13.29
N LEU A 15 18.10 0.24 -12.53
CA LEU A 15 17.03 0.79 -11.71
C LEU A 15 15.84 1.28 -12.55
N GLN A 16 16.09 1.67 -13.79
CA GLN A 16 15.07 2.38 -14.57
C GLN A 16 14.09 1.44 -15.27
N SER A 17 14.50 0.25 -15.67
CA SER A 17 13.62 -0.63 -16.43
C SER A 17 12.95 -1.69 -15.57
N ASP A 18 13.72 -2.56 -14.93
CA ASP A 18 13.14 -3.78 -14.33
C ASP A 18 12.64 -3.54 -12.91
N VAL A 19 13.42 -2.85 -12.06
CA VAL A 19 13.07 -2.67 -10.66
C VAL A 19 11.94 -1.66 -10.50
N CYS A 20 11.99 -0.53 -11.20
CA CYS A 20 10.92 0.46 -11.15
C CYS A 20 9.60 -0.08 -11.71
N ASN A 21 9.66 -0.89 -12.78
CA ASN A 21 8.46 -1.54 -13.33
C ASN A 21 7.88 -2.57 -12.36
N LEU A 22 8.73 -3.39 -11.73
CA LEU A 22 8.30 -4.36 -10.74
C LEU A 22 7.66 -3.69 -9.52
N CYS A 23 8.29 -2.63 -9.02
CA CYS A 23 7.82 -1.90 -7.85
C CYS A 23 6.70 -0.90 -8.17
N GLY A 24 6.55 -0.50 -9.44
CA GLY A 24 5.61 0.55 -9.85
C GLY A 24 4.16 0.27 -9.52
N THR A 25 3.74 -0.99 -9.56
CA THR A 25 2.39 -1.45 -9.25
C THR A 25 2.23 -1.99 -7.83
N ALA A 26 3.31 -2.02 -7.03
CA ALA A 26 3.28 -2.55 -5.68
C ALA A 26 2.80 -1.49 -4.69
N ASP A 27 1.87 -1.86 -3.82
CA ASP A 27 1.38 -1.00 -2.73
C ASP A 27 2.38 -0.96 -1.57
N VAL A 28 3.18 -2.02 -1.41
CA VAL A 28 4.22 -2.13 -0.38
C VAL A 28 5.54 -2.50 -1.02
N VAL A 29 6.57 -1.71 -0.75
CA VAL A 29 7.94 -1.95 -1.22
C VAL A 29 8.89 -1.95 -0.03
N ILE A 30 9.68 -3.00 0.13
CA ILE A 30 10.72 -3.10 1.15
C ILE A 30 12.06 -3.05 0.43
N VAL A 31 12.88 -2.07 0.78
CA VAL A 31 14.17 -1.80 0.13
C VAL A 31 15.29 -1.91 1.14
N ASP A 32 16.34 -2.63 0.80
CA ASP A 32 17.59 -2.54 1.56
C ASP A 32 18.27 -1.19 1.27
N TRP A 33 18.79 -0.54 2.30
CA TRP A 33 19.48 0.73 2.13
C TRP A 33 20.76 0.58 1.32
N ASP A 34 21.55 -0.43 1.67
CA ASP A 34 22.83 -0.67 1.01
C ASP A 34 22.68 -1.70 -0.12
N LEU A 35 22.33 -1.22 -1.29
CA LEU A 35 22.26 -2.03 -2.50
C LEU A 35 23.66 -2.08 -3.16
N HIS A 36 24.36 -3.18 -3.00
CA HIS A 36 25.71 -3.40 -3.58
C HIS A 36 26.83 -2.50 -3.03
N GLY A 37 26.79 -2.12 -1.77
CA GLY A 37 27.85 -1.32 -1.14
C GLY A 37 27.87 0.13 -1.61
N ASP A 38 26.74 0.68 -2.05
CA ASP A 38 26.64 2.03 -2.62
C ASP A 38 26.22 3.10 -1.63
N THR A 39 26.14 2.74 -0.34
CA THR A 39 25.80 3.66 0.75
C THR A 39 24.44 4.37 0.59
N GLY A 40 23.49 3.73 -0.07
CA GLY A 40 22.10 4.19 -0.18
C GLY A 40 21.77 5.01 -1.42
N ASN A 41 22.68 5.23 -2.34
CA ASN A 41 22.42 6.02 -3.54
C ASN A 41 21.32 5.40 -4.41
N LYS A 42 21.41 4.08 -4.67
CA LYS A 42 20.41 3.36 -5.49
C LYS A 42 19.07 3.24 -4.77
N ALA A 43 19.09 2.99 -3.46
CA ALA A 43 17.88 2.96 -2.66
C ALA A 43 17.16 4.33 -2.69
N THR A 44 17.90 5.42 -2.53
CA THR A 44 17.38 6.79 -2.61
C THR A 44 16.81 7.09 -3.99
N GLU A 45 17.50 6.70 -5.07
CA GLU A 45 17.02 6.88 -6.44
C GLU A 45 15.73 6.09 -6.70
N LEU A 46 15.66 4.84 -6.24
CA LEU A 46 14.47 4.01 -6.35
C LEU A 46 13.29 4.65 -5.60
N VAL A 47 13.47 5.03 -4.34
CA VAL A 47 12.42 5.66 -3.52
C VAL A 47 11.93 6.95 -4.18
N ARG A 48 12.85 7.78 -4.66
CA ARG A 48 12.54 9.01 -5.38
C ARG A 48 11.66 8.74 -6.61
N ASN A 49 12.04 7.77 -7.42
CA ASN A 49 11.29 7.43 -8.64
C ASN A 49 9.88 6.90 -8.29
N LEU A 50 9.76 6.05 -7.27
CA LEU A 50 8.48 5.52 -6.82
C LEU A 50 7.55 6.59 -6.26
N ILE A 51 8.07 7.53 -5.47
CA ILE A 51 7.29 8.65 -4.93
C ILE A 51 6.87 9.61 -6.05
N GLU A 52 7.78 9.94 -6.97
CA GLU A 52 7.46 10.78 -8.13
C GLU A 52 6.38 10.14 -9.01
N GLN A 53 6.46 8.82 -9.23
CA GLN A 53 5.44 8.07 -9.95
C GLN A 53 4.08 8.11 -9.25
N SER A 54 4.06 7.92 -7.92
CA SER A 54 2.82 8.00 -7.13
C SER A 54 2.17 9.38 -7.19
N VAL A 55 2.97 10.46 -7.20
CA VAL A 55 2.44 11.82 -7.26
C VAL A 55 1.96 12.20 -8.67
N LYS A 56 2.72 11.81 -9.72
CA LYS A 56 2.48 12.31 -11.08
C LYS A 56 1.66 11.37 -11.97
N GLN A 57 1.83 10.05 -11.82
CA GLN A 57 1.29 9.07 -12.76
C GLN A 57 0.12 8.28 -12.18
N ILE A 58 0.17 7.93 -10.89
CA ILE A 58 -0.84 7.12 -10.21
C ILE A 58 -1.23 7.81 -8.90
N PRO A 59 -1.89 8.98 -8.95
CA PRO A 59 -2.10 9.83 -7.78
C PRO A 59 -2.99 9.22 -6.70
N HIS A 60 -3.71 8.12 -7.00
CA HIS A 60 -4.60 7.45 -6.06
C HIS A 60 -4.03 6.14 -5.50
N GLN A 61 -2.78 5.79 -5.84
CA GLN A 61 -2.14 4.60 -5.28
C GLN A 61 -1.64 4.89 -3.87
N LEU A 62 -2.14 4.15 -2.89
CA LEU A 62 -1.55 4.11 -1.55
C LEU A 62 -0.23 3.35 -1.61
N ARG A 63 0.86 3.95 -1.15
CA ARG A 63 2.18 3.33 -1.22
C ARG A 63 2.92 3.41 0.11
N LEU A 64 3.29 2.25 0.62
CA LEU A 64 4.17 2.12 1.77
C LEU A 64 5.57 1.69 1.30
N ILE A 65 6.59 2.46 1.65
CA ILE A 65 8.00 2.13 1.38
C ILE A 65 8.71 1.96 2.72
N LEU A 66 9.28 0.78 2.94
CA LEU A 66 10.11 0.50 4.10
C LEU A 66 11.57 0.44 3.67
N ILE A 67 12.39 1.29 4.25
CA ILE A 67 13.85 1.18 4.15
C ILE A 67 14.30 0.30 5.31
N TYR A 68 14.81 -0.88 5.02
CA TYR A 68 15.19 -1.86 6.03
C TYR A 68 16.68 -2.09 6.01
N THR A 69 17.40 -1.49 6.98
CA THR A 69 18.85 -1.30 6.93
C THR A 69 19.61 -1.89 8.12
N LEU A 70 20.88 -2.21 7.90
CA LEU A 70 21.85 -2.49 8.96
C LEU A 70 22.58 -1.23 9.46
N ASP A 71 22.39 -0.08 8.80
CA ASP A 71 23.00 1.17 9.21
C ASP A 71 22.58 1.54 10.64
N PRO A 72 23.50 1.77 11.57
CA PRO A 72 23.16 2.12 12.94
C PRO A 72 22.57 3.53 13.06
N ASN A 73 22.77 4.40 12.09
CA ASN A 73 22.29 5.78 12.11
C ASN A 73 21.02 5.96 11.25
N LEU A 74 19.89 5.45 11.75
CA LEU A 74 18.60 5.54 11.06
C LEU A 74 18.19 7.00 10.73
N ARG A 75 18.58 7.94 11.60
CA ARG A 75 18.25 9.35 11.40
C ARG A 75 18.98 9.93 10.19
N SER A 76 20.25 9.63 10.00
CA SER A 76 21.00 10.06 8.82
C SER A 76 20.39 9.55 7.52
N VAL A 77 19.93 8.28 7.51
CA VAL A 77 19.22 7.69 6.37
C VAL A 77 17.95 8.46 6.08
N ALA A 78 17.16 8.77 7.10
CA ALA A 78 15.92 9.53 6.94
C ALA A 78 16.16 10.97 6.46
N ASP A 79 17.20 11.63 6.95
CA ASP A 79 17.56 13.00 6.55
C ASP A 79 17.99 13.06 5.07
N VAL A 80 18.76 12.07 4.59
CA VAL A 80 19.13 11.94 3.17
C VAL A 80 17.88 11.78 2.31
N LEU A 81 16.97 10.89 2.70
CA LEU A 81 15.70 10.69 1.98
C LEU A 81 14.85 11.97 1.98
N TYR A 82 14.74 12.67 3.10
CA TYR A 82 14.00 13.92 3.20
C TYR A 82 14.52 14.97 2.23
N GLU A 83 15.84 15.18 2.20
CA GLU A 83 16.45 16.18 1.32
C GLU A 83 16.28 15.81 -0.17
N GLU A 84 16.49 14.55 -0.53
CA GLU A 84 16.38 14.10 -1.93
C GLU A 84 14.93 14.08 -2.42
N LEU A 85 13.98 13.65 -1.60
CA LEU A 85 12.56 13.70 -1.93
C LEU A 85 12.07 15.15 -2.01
N GLY A 86 12.46 15.99 -1.05
CA GLY A 86 12.08 17.39 -1.02
C GLY A 86 12.53 18.20 -2.24
N LYS A 87 13.70 17.86 -2.81
CA LYS A 87 14.17 18.45 -4.08
C LYS A 87 13.25 18.13 -5.26
N ARG A 88 12.57 16.99 -5.23
CA ARG A 88 11.81 16.46 -6.38
C ARG A 88 10.34 16.79 -6.35
N ILE A 89 9.70 16.66 -5.19
CA ILE A 89 8.25 16.88 -5.01
C ILE A 89 7.92 18.16 -4.27
N GLY A 90 8.93 18.88 -3.77
CA GLY A 90 8.76 20.06 -2.92
C GLY A 90 8.69 19.68 -1.43
N LYS A 91 9.34 20.47 -0.58
CA LYS A 91 9.35 20.21 0.87
C LYS A 91 7.96 20.41 1.50
N ASP A 92 7.10 21.23 0.90
CA ASP A 92 5.73 21.46 1.37
C ASP A 92 4.80 20.25 1.18
N ALA A 93 5.11 19.38 0.21
CA ALA A 93 4.38 18.14 -0.04
C ALA A 93 4.86 16.95 0.82
N LEU A 94 5.92 17.16 1.61
CA LEU A 94 6.55 16.12 2.41
C LEU A 94 6.44 16.46 3.90
N HIS A 95 5.68 15.67 4.62
CA HIS A 95 5.50 15.85 6.06
C HIS A 95 6.40 14.90 6.84
N VAL A 96 7.09 15.45 7.84
CA VAL A 96 7.89 14.68 8.80
C VAL A 96 7.12 14.60 10.11
N ASP A 97 6.78 13.39 10.52
CA ASP A 97 6.09 13.20 11.77
C ASP A 97 7.08 13.32 12.95
N ALA A 98 6.92 14.38 13.75
CA ALA A 98 7.74 14.63 14.93
C ALA A 98 7.64 13.53 15.99
N ALA A 99 6.48 12.89 16.12
CA ALA A 99 6.28 11.77 17.05
C ALA A 99 7.13 10.55 16.69
N THR A 100 7.46 10.40 15.41
CA THR A 100 8.32 9.31 14.90
C THR A 100 9.80 9.70 14.84
N LYS A 101 10.17 10.78 15.52
CA LYS A 101 11.56 11.26 15.57
C LYS A 101 12.19 11.51 14.20
N GLY A 102 11.33 11.78 13.22
CA GLY A 102 11.72 12.05 11.85
C GLY A 102 12.15 10.85 11.03
N LEU A 103 11.86 9.62 11.49
CA LEU A 103 12.11 8.39 10.73
C LEU A 103 10.96 8.02 9.79
N VAL A 104 9.89 8.79 9.81
CA VAL A 104 8.74 8.60 8.93
C VAL A 104 8.49 9.87 8.14
N LEU A 105 8.44 9.70 6.83
CA LEU A 105 8.12 10.73 5.85
C LEU A 105 6.81 10.38 5.19
N THR A 106 5.87 11.32 5.11
CA THR A 106 4.56 11.11 4.52
C THR A 106 4.26 12.13 3.44
N THR A 107 3.60 11.67 2.39
CA THR A 107 2.91 12.51 1.41
C THR A 107 1.43 12.22 1.51
N GLU A 108 0.60 12.81 0.65
CA GLU A 108 -0.84 12.56 0.63
C GLU A 108 -1.18 11.05 0.52
N ASN A 109 -0.46 10.31 -0.32
CA ASN A 109 -0.77 8.91 -0.64
C ASN A 109 0.38 7.94 -0.37
N ALA A 110 1.52 8.43 0.12
CA ALA A 110 2.66 7.58 0.37
C ALA A 110 3.26 7.80 1.75
N ARG A 111 3.81 6.71 2.31
CA ARG A 111 4.51 6.69 3.58
C ARG A 111 5.85 5.98 3.42
N VAL A 112 6.92 6.66 3.77
CA VAL A 112 8.28 6.11 3.78
C VAL A 112 8.73 6.01 5.22
N ILE A 113 9.20 4.84 5.63
CA ILE A 113 9.68 4.60 7.00
C ILE A 113 11.06 3.95 6.97
N VAL A 114 11.94 4.39 7.84
CA VAL A 114 13.27 3.80 8.04
C VAL A 114 13.25 2.88 9.25
N LEU A 115 13.61 1.62 9.03
CA LEU A 115 13.65 0.56 10.04
C LEU A 115 15.03 -0.11 10.06
N GLY A 116 15.53 -0.40 11.24
CA GLY A 116 16.79 -1.10 11.43
C GLY A 116 16.62 -2.61 11.59
N LYS A 117 17.52 -3.38 10.97
CA LYS A 117 17.54 -4.86 11.03
C LYS A 117 18.07 -5.39 12.37
N LYS A 118 18.95 -4.65 13.01
CA LYS A 118 19.65 -5.06 14.22
C LYS A 118 19.55 -3.97 15.26
N GLU A 119 19.14 -4.35 16.46
CA GLU A 119 19.03 -3.43 17.59
C GLU A 119 20.35 -2.72 17.87
N ASN A 120 20.28 -1.40 17.99
CA ASN A 120 21.38 -0.57 18.43
C ASN A 120 21.11 -0.04 19.83
N THR A 121 21.68 -0.69 20.81
CA THR A 121 21.53 -0.33 22.23
C THR A 121 22.13 1.02 22.60
N SER A 122 22.98 1.59 21.74
CA SER A 122 23.57 2.93 21.93
C SER A 122 22.59 4.06 21.65
N LEU A 123 21.46 3.78 20.99
CA LEU A 123 20.44 4.76 20.62
C LEU A 123 19.04 4.27 21.07
N PRO A 124 18.78 4.24 22.40
CA PRO A 124 17.52 3.71 22.94
C PRO A 124 16.30 4.52 22.48
N GLU A 125 16.49 5.73 22.06
CA GLU A 125 15.43 6.60 21.52
C GLU A 125 14.76 6.05 20.27
N TYR A 126 15.46 5.18 19.49
CA TYR A 126 14.94 4.55 18.29
C TYR A 126 14.55 3.08 18.50
N SER A 127 14.35 2.65 19.74
CA SER A 127 14.00 1.25 20.09
C SER A 127 12.84 0.69 19.26
N ASP A 128 11.82 1.50 19.02
CA ASP A 128 10.62 1.09 18.28
C ASP A 128 10.83 0.91 16.78
N PHE A 129 11.97 1.36 16.28
CA PHE A 129 12.33 1.28 14.86
C PHE A 129 13.32 0.15 14.55
N TRP A 130 13.80 -0.54 15.58
CA TRP A 130 14.59 -1.76 15.41
C TRP A 130 13.65 -2.96 15.33
N VAL A 131 13.51 -3.51 14.14
CA VAL A 131 12.55 -4.57 13.86
C VAL A 131 13.28 -5.81 13.39
N PRO A 132 13.27 -6.90 14.14
CA PRO A 132 13.87 -8.15 13.69
C PRO A 132 13.06 -8.72 12.51
N GLU A 133 13.73 -9.46 11.62
CA GLU A 133 13.12 -10.01 10.40
C GLU A 133 11.79 -10.74 10.64
N LYS A 134 11.72 -11.51 11.74
CA LYS A 134 10.50 -12.26 12.12
C LYS A 134 9.28 -11.37 12.39
N LYS A 135 9.49 -10.11 12.77
CA LYS A 135 8.42 -9.13 13.05
C LYS A 135 8.21 -8.13 11.92
N LEU A 136 8.98 -8.23 10.84
CA LEU A 136 8.91 -7.28 9.74
C LEU A 136 7.53 -7.29 9.07
N ALA A 137 6.93 -8.46 8.88
CA ALA A 137 5.61 -8.59 8.29
C ALA A 137 4.53 -7.92 9.15
N GLU A 138 4.53 -8.15 10.46
CA GLU A 138 3.60 -7.50 11.40
C GLU A 138 3.78 -5.98 11.39
N ARG A 139 5.04 -5.52 11.39
CA ARG A 139 5.34 -4.09 11.31
C ARG A 139 4.87 -3.49 9.99
N THR A 140 5.04 -4.18 8.89
CA THR A 140 4.58 -3.74 7.57
C THR A 140 3.06 -3.55 7.53
N ILE A 141 2.31 -4.52 8.06
CA ILE A 141 0.86 -4.44 8.17
C ILE A 141 0.44 -3.24 9.03
N LEU A 142 1.09 -3.05 10.18
CA LEU A 142 0.82 -1.92 11.06
C LEU A 142 1.08 -0.57 10.38
N GLU A 143 2.19 -0.42 9.66
CA GLU A 143 2.50 0.83 8.98
C GLU A 143 1.59 1.09 7.78
N PHE A 144 1.18 0.04 7.06
CA PHE A 144 0.21 0.16 5.99
C PHE A 144 -1.18 0.53 6.52
N SER A 145 -1.61 -0.01 7.66
CA SER A 145 -2.87 0.38 8.29
C SER A 145 -2.89 1.84 8.75
N ARG A 146 -1.74 2.39 9.13
CA ARG A 146 -1.59 3.82 9.43
C ARG A 146 -1.69 4.71 8.20
N LEU A 147 -1.24 4.24 7.04
CA LEU A 147 -1.42 4.92 5.76
C LEU A 147 -2.89 4.96 5.35
N ALA A 148 -3.61 3.87 5.59
CA ALA A 148 -5.04 3.72 5.32
C ALA A 148 -5.88 3.98 6.60
N SER A 149 -5.58 5.02 7.36
CA SER A 149 -6.14 5.25 8.70
C SER A 149 -7.57 5.78 8.74
N GLY A 150 -8.20 6.03 7.60
CA GLY A 150 -9.60 6.45 7.54
C GLY A 150 -10.58 5.28 7.71
N LEU A 151 -11.66 5.45 8.51
CA LEU A 151 -12.70 4.43 8.65
C LEU A 151 -13.24 3.95 7.31
N LEU A 152 -13.56 4.87 6.40
CA LEU A 152 -14.06 4.55 5.07
C LEU A 152 -13.00 3.83 4.22
N GLN A 153 -11.73 4.23 4.32
CA GLN A 153 -10.64 3.54 3.64
C GLN A 153 -10.48 2.10 4.13
N ALA A 154 -10.56 1.87 5.45
CA ALA A 154 -10.50 0.53 6.02
C ALA A 154 -11.67 -0.35 5.53
N ILE A 155 -12.89 0.18 5.49
CA ILE A 155 -14.07 -0.51 4.96
C ILE A 155 -13.87 -0.84 3.48
N VAL A 156 -13.39 0.09 2.66
CA VAL A 156 -13.14 -0.14 1.24
C VAL A 156 -12.06 -1.20 1.03
N LEU A 157 -10.95 -1.15 1.78
CA LEU A 157 -9.90 -2.17 1.70
C LEU A 157 -10.42 -3.56 2.08
N GLN A 158 -11.26 -3.65 3.12
CA GLN A 158 -11.93 -4.89 3.51
C GLN A 158 -12.85 -5.38 2.40
N GLY A 159 -13.64 -4.50 1.79
CA GLY A 159 -14.48 -4.84 0.64
C GLY A 159 -13.69 -5.38 -0.55
N ILE A 160 -12.57 -4.75 -0.90
CA ILE A 160 -11.67 -5.23 -1.96
C ILE A 160 -11.07 -6.60 -1.61
N ALA A 161 -10.67 -6.83 -0.36
CA ALA A 161 -10.17 -8.13 0.09
C ALA A 161 -11.26 -9.21 -0.09
N HIS A 162 -12.48 -8.94 0.32
CA HIS A 162 -13.60 -9.87 0.15
C HIS A 162 -13.94 -10.14 -1.32
N LEU A 163 -13.90 -9.15 -2.19
CA LEU A 163 -14.06 -9.36 -3.64
C LEU A 163 -12.95 -10.28 -4.18
N ARG A 164 -11.71 -10.11 -3.73
CA ARG A 164 -10.58 -10.99 -4.11
C ARG A 164 -10.75 -12.42 -3.64
N GLU A 165 -11.24 -12.64 -2.43
CA GLU A 165 -11.52 -13.96 -1.88
C GLU A 165 -12.67 -14.66 -2.62
N ASN A 166 -13.67 -13.89 -3.03
CA ASN A 166 -14.86 -14.38 -3.71
C ASN A 166 -14.78 -14.33 -5.24
N ASN A 167 -13.66 -13.99 -5.83
CA ASN A 167 -13.53 -13.84 -7.29
C ASN A 167 -13.92 -15.12 -8.06
N ARG A 168 -13.63 -16.30 -7.52
CA ARG A 168 -14.04 -17.58 -8.13
C ARG A 168 -15.56 -17.74 -8.12
N ARG A 169 -16.23 -17.37 -7.03
CA ARG A 169 -17.69 -17.39 -6.92
C ARG A 169 -18.32 -16.44 -7.93
N ILE A 170 -17.76 -15.24 -8.08
CA ILE A 170 -18.21 -14.26 -9.06
C ILE A 170 -18.08 -14.85 -10.48
N LEU A 171 -16.89 -15.37 -10.83
CA LEU A 171 -16.62 -15.94 -12.15
C LEU A 171 -17.50 -17.17 -12.47
N THR A 172 -17.84 -18.01 -11.48
CA THR A 172 -18.72 -19.16 -11.71
C THR A 172 -20.18 -18.78 -11.98
N ARG A 173 -20.62 -17.59 -11.56
CA ARG A 173 -21.96 -17.07 -11.91
C ARG A 173 -22.02 -16.58 -13.35
N PHE A 174 -20.93 -16.03 -13.88
CA PHE A 174 -20.78 -15.65 -15.29
C PHE A 174 -20.34 -16.86 -16.12
N ASN A 175 -21.21 -17.87 -16.24
CA ASN A 175 -20.91 -19.11 -16.91
C ASN A 175 -21.53 -19.15 -18.32
N GLU A 176 -21.19 -20.20 -19.09
CA GLU A 176 -21.62 -20.40 -20.48
C GLU A 176 -23.16 -20.34 -20.68
N ASN A 177 -23.95 -20.69 -19.66
CA ASN A 177 -25.42 -20.60 -19.76
C ASN A 177 -25.90 -19.14 -19.72
N LEU A 178 -25.23 -18.30 -18.91
CA LEU A 178 -25.51 -16.87 -18.89
C LEU A 178 -25.08 -16.22 -20.21
N ASP A 179 -23.95 -16.66 -20.79
CA ASP A 179 -23.50 -16.20 -22.10
C ASP A 179 -24.53 -16.50 -23.19
N LYS A 180 -25.10 -17.70 -23.20
CA LYS A 180 -26.16 -18.08 -24.16
C LYS A 180 -27.40 -17.19 -24.02
N ALA A 181 -27.83 -16.93 -22.79
CA ALA A 181 -28.96 -16.05 -22.53
C ALA A 181 -28.66 -14.58 -22.99
N PHE A 182 -27.48 -14.10 -22.68
CA PHE A 182 -27.03 -12.78 -23.10
C PHE A 182 -26.93 -12.66 -24.62
N LEU A 183 -26.35 -13.65 -25.30
CA LEU A 183 -26.23 -13.68 -26.77
C LEU A 183 -27.60 -13.77 -27.46
N ALA A 184 -28.53 -14.55 -26.89
CA ALA A 184 -29.91 -14.59 -27.39
C ALA A 184 -30.60 -13.23 -27.24
N HIS A 185 -30.44 -12.57 -26.10
CA HIS A 185 -30.97 -11.21 -25.89
C HIS A 185 -30.35 -10.22 -26.87
N ARG A 186 -29.03 -10.27 -27.07
CA ARG A 186 -28.31 -9.41 -28.02
C ARG A 186 -28.76 -9.60 -29.46
N ALA A 187 -29.15 -10.81 -29.84
CA ALA A 187 -29.69 -11.07 -31.17
C ALA A 187 -31.06 -10.43 -31.42
N LEU A 188 -31.80 -10.11 -30.35
CA LEU A 188 -33.14 -9.49 -30.39
C LEU A 188 -33.14 -7.99 -30.12
N THR A 189 -32.02 -7.43 -29.66
CA THR A 189 -31.87 -6.02 -29.30
C THR A 189 -30.75 -5.35 -30.10
N LEU A 190 -30.70 -4.01 -30.13
CA LEU A 190 -29.59 -3.28 -30.71
C LEU A 190 -28.30 -3.58 -29.94
N PRO A 191 -27.14 -3.74 -30.60
CA PRO A 191 -25.87 -4.06 -29.96
C PRO A 191 -25.48 -3.12 -28.81
N GLU A 192 -25.78 -1.84 -28.94
CA GLU A 192 -25.48 -0.81 -27.94
C GLU A 192 -26.31 -0.99 -26.66
N GLU A 193 -27.58 -1.36 -26.78
CA GLU A 193 -28.46 -1.63 -25.64
C GLU A 193 -28.04 -2.90 -24.89
N ALA A 194 -27.60 -3.94 -25.62
CA ALA A 194 -27.16 -5.19 -25.01
C ALA A 194 -25.88 -4.99 -24.16
N PHE A 195 -24.91 -4.20 -24.66
CA PHE A 195 -23.71 -3.86 -23.88
C PHE A 195 -24.02 -2.99 -22.66
N GLY A 196 -25.00 -2.09 -22.74
CA GLY A 196 -25.46 -1.28 -21.61
C GLY A 196 -25.98 -2.11 -20.43
N GLN A 197 -26.39 -3.36 -20.64
CA GLN A 197 -26.88 -4.25 -19.59
C GLN A 197 -25.77 -5.07 -18.91
N ILE A 198 -24.60 -5.23 -19.50
CA ILE A 198 -23.49 -5.98 -18.89
C ILE A 198 -22.99 -5.29 -17.61
N ILE A 199 -22.80 -3.98 -17.66
CA ILE A 199 -22.28 -3.22 -16.51
C ILE A 199 -23.19 -3.33 -15.29
N PRO A 200 -24.52 -3.09 -15.38
CA PRO A 200 -25.43 -3.33 -14.27
C PRO A 200 -25.36 -4.76 -13.73
N LEU A 201 -25.36 -5.77 -14.61
CA LEU A 201 -25.31 -7.17 -14.20
C LEU A 201 -24.05 -7.49 -13.39
N VAL A 202 -22.88 -7.04 -13.85
CA VAL A 202 -21.60 -7.21 -13.13
C VAL A 202 -21.64 -6.43 -11.82
N THR A 203 -22.15 -5.20 -11.84
CA THR A 203 -22.22 -4.34 -10.66
C THR A 203 -23.13 -4.92 -9.57
N ASP A 204 -24.28 -5.48 -9.96
CA ASP A 204 -25.22 -6.09 -9.03
C ASP A 204 -24.62 -7.35 -8.37
N GLU A 205 -23.86 -8.15 -9.11
CA GLU A 205 -23.15 -9.29 -8.54
C GLU A 205 -22.04 -8.86 -7.56
N LEU A 206 -21.25 -7.85 -7.92
CA LEU A 206 -20.23 -7.28 -7.04
C LEU A 206 -20.87 -6.70 -5.77
N ARG A 207 -21.99 -6.00 -5.92
CA ARG A 207 -22.77 -5.47 -4.80
C ARG A 207 -23.26 -6.59 -3.89
N ALA A 208 -23.86 -7.65 -4.43
CA ALA A 208 -24.34 -8.78 -3.65
C ALA A 208 -23.23 -9.44 -2.83
N VAL A 209 -22.03 -9.60 -3.41
CA VAL A 209 -20.87 -10.13 -2.68
C VAL A 209 -20.45 -9.19 -1.55
N LEU A 210 -20.44 -7.88 -1.77
CA LEU A 210 -20.09 -6.90 -0.74
C LEU A 210 -21.14 -6.84 0.37
N GLU A 211 -22.43 -6.86 0.04
CA GLU A 211 -23.53 -6.84 1.01
C GLU A 211 -23.54 -8.10 1.89
N ASP A 212 -23.36 -9.28 1.28
CA ASP A 212 -23.26 -10.56 2.01
C ASP A 212 -22.13 -10.57 3.04
N THR A 213 -21.00 -9.97 2.69
CA THR A 213 -19.76 -10.12 3.45
C THR A 213 -19.52 -8.96 4.39
N LEU A 214 -19.67 -7.72 3.92
CA LEU A 214 -19.53 -6.53 4.76
C LEU A 214 -20.66 -6.43 5.78
N GLY A 215 -21.89 -6.79 5.39
CA GLY A 215 -23.03 -6.83 6.30
C GLY A 215 -22.80 -7.78 7.47
N GLN A 216 -22.24 -8.96 7.22
CA GLN A 216 -21.87 -9.93 8.27
C GLN A 216 -20.68 -9.48 9.09
N SER A 217 -19.65 -8.88 8.48
CA SER A 217 -18.43 -8.47 9.18
C SER A 217 -18.59 -7.15 9.94
N LEU A 218 -19.47 -6.25 9.50
CA LEU A 218 -19.83 -5.02 10.22
C LEU A 218 -20.77 -5.29 11.40
N LEU A 219 -21.56 -6.38 11.32
CA LEU A 219 -22.52 -6.79 12.36
C LEU A 219 -21.92 -7.81 13.34
N SER A 220 -20.92 -8.57 12.95
CA SER A 220 -20.16 -9.46 13.82
C SER A 220 -19.00 -8.67 14.41
N ASP A 221 -18.98 -8.54 15.75
CA ASP A 221 -17.95 -7.97 16.62
C ASP A 221 -16.53 -8.01 16.00
N SER A 222 -16.24 -7.12 15.06
CA SER A 222 -14.88 -6.97 14.58
C SER A 222 -14.17 -5.98 15.50
N PRO A 223 -13.27 -6.43 16.37
CA PRO A 223 -12.51 -5.56 17.27
C PRO A 223 -11.72 -4.48 16.51
N SER A 224 -11.57 -4.66 15.20
CA SER A 224 -10.89 -3.69 14.32
C SER A 224 -11.66 -2.40 14.11
N ILE A 225 -12.99 -2.45 14.00
CA ILE A 225 -13.82 -1.25 13.80
C ILE A 225 -13.97 -0.49 15.12
N GLU A 226 -14.16 -1.19 16.24
CA GLU A 226 -14.21 -0.56 17.55
C GLU A 226 -12.88 0.11 17.90
N LEU A 227 -11.74 -0.51 17.57
CA LEU A 227 -10.41 0.10 17.73
C LEU A 227 -10.23 1.34 16.87
N ILE A 228 -10.64 1.30 15.61
CA ILE A 228 -10.55 2.45 14.69
C ILE A 228 -11.46 3.59 15.14
N VAL A 229 -12.70 3.29 15.56
CA VAL A 229 -13.65 4.28 16.08
C VAL A 229 -13.18 4.83 17.42
N ALA A 230 -12.64 4.01 18.31
CA ALA A 230 -12.11 4.44 19.60
C ALA A 230 -10.88 5.35 19.42
N ASP A 231 -9.98 5.02 18.53
CA ASP A 231 -8.79 5.83 18.22
C ASP A 231 -9.17 7.16 17.57
N TRP A 232 -10.13 7.13 16.64
CA TRP A 232 -10.67 8.33 16.00
C TRP A 232 -11.38 9.24 17.02
N CYS A 233 -12.20 8.70 17.88
CA CYS A 233 -12.88 9.46 18.95
C CYS A 233 -11.89 10.06 19.93
N THR A 234 -10.83 9.33 20.32
CA THR A 234 -9.82 9.86 21.24
C THR A 234 -8.99 10.99 20.65
N CYS A 235 -8.72 10.95 19.33
CA CYS A 235 -7.94 11.96 18.65
C CYS A 235 -8.72 13.23 18.32
N HIS A 236 -10.02 13.12 18.02
CA HIS A 236 -10.82 14.25 17.50
C HIS A 236 -11.76 14.88 18.53
N TRP A 237 -12.15 14.17 19.60
CA TRP A 237 -13.10 14.69 20.61
C TRP A 237 -12.44 15.22 21.88
N LYS A 238 -11.11 15.15 22.01
CA LYS A 238 -10.36 15.71 23.12
C LYS A 238 -9.75 17.09 22.85
N LYS A 239 -10.45 17.95 22.09
CA LYS A 239 -10.14 19.40 22.11
C LYS A 239 -11.31 20.14 22.72
N PRO A 240 -11.13 20.81 23.87
CA PRO A 240 -12.06 21.80 24.37
C PRO A 240 -12.10 23.01 23.45
#